data_491547a8cc9aa5c85386a7b67c67855f
#
_entry.id   491547a8cc9aa5c85386a7b67c67855f
#
_cell.length_a   1.000
_cell.length_b   1.000
_cell.length_c   1.000
_cell.angle_alpha   90.00
_cell.angle_beta   90.00
_cell.angle_gamma   90.00
#
_symmetry.space_group_name_H-M   'P 1'
#
loop_
_entity.id
_entity.type
_entity.pdbx_description
1 polymer ?
#
loop_
_entity_poly.entity_id
_entity_poly.type
_entity_poly.pdbx_seq_one_letter_code
_entity_poly.pdbx_strand_id
1 'polypeptide(L)'
;MQVTTHKTRRIVPGDSLLELIDAHLPPVAEQTIVVVTSKIISLCEGSVVSKDAVESKEALIRQSADAYLEFSPEDCVHPGLQITLKNNLLIPSAGIDESNGNGVYILYPEDIQASALSIWNHIRQRDGIEKLGVLITDSHTTPMRRGVVGIALGWCGFEPLYNYIGKPDCFGSFLKVTQVNNLDALAVAAVFCMGEGNEQTPLATITNAPKIAFQTAPPTHEDLQNIFIPMEEDLYAPLLKNARWVFRSLQVSI
;
A
#
# COMPACT_ATOMS: atom_id res chain seq x y z
N MET A 1 2.89 18.89 9.82
CA MET A 1 3.35 17.68 9.14
C MET A 1 4.35 18.07 8.07
N GLN A 2 5.48 17.40 8.01
CA GLN A 2 6.52 17.61 7.00
C GLN A 2 6.84 16.27 6.34
N VAL A 3 6.90 16.26 5.02
CA VAL A 3 7.31 15.10 4.21
C VAL A 3 8.67 15.43 3.58
N THR A 4 9.63 14.53 3.73
CA THR A 4 10.96 14.65 3.12
C THR A 4 11.23 13.39 2.31
N THR A 5 11.50 13.53 1.02
CA THR A 5 11.81 12.42 0.13
C THR A 5 13.29 12.11 0.10
N HIS A 6 13.66 10.85 -0.08
CA HIS A 6 15.04 10.38 -0.13
C HIS A 6 15.30 9.70 -1.48
N LYS A 7 16.28 10.26 -2.19
CA LYS A 7 16.66 9.75 -3.51
C LYS A 7 17.54 8.52 -3.35
N THR A 8 17.28 7.50 -4.19
CA THR A 8 18.09 6.28 -4.24
C THR A 8 18.80 6.16 -5.59
N ARG A 9 19.74 5.23 -5.69
CA ARG A 9 20.16 4.70 -6.98
C ARG A 9 19.00 3.94 -7.65
N ARG A 10 19.17 3.57 -8.91
CA ARG A 10 18.25 2.60 -9.55
C ARG A 10 18.35 1.26 -8.81
N ILE A 11 17.19 0.67 -8.57
CA ILE A 11 17.03 -0.59 -7.86
C ILE A 11 16.73 -1.67 -8.89
N VAL A 12 17.37 -2.81 -8.76
CA VAL A 12 17.22 -3.95 -9.65
C VAL A 12 16.82 -5.21 -8.86
N PRO A 13 16.19 -6.19 -9.50
CA PRO A 13 15.85 -7.44 -8.82
C PRO A 13 17.06 -8.09 -8.13
N GLY A 14 16.88 -8.47 -6.86
CA GLY A 14 17.92 -9.08 -6.03
C GLY A 14 18.78 -8.11 -5.22
N ASP A 15 18.52 -6.80 -5.31
CA ASP A 15 19.11 -5.83 -4.37
C ASP A 15 18.66 -6.13 -2.93
N SER A 16 19.50 -5.82 -1.94
CA SER A 16 19.13 -5.93 -0.53
C SER A 16 18.34 -4.70 -0.09
N LEU A 17 17.10 -4.90 0.35
CA LEU A 17 16.22 -3.81 0.80
C LEU A 17 16.80 -3.07 2.01
N LEU A 18 17.31 -3.80 3.00
CA LEU A 18 17.83 -3.19 4.23
C LEU A 18 19.14 -2.43 3.98
N GLU A 19 20.03 -2.96 3.14
CA GLU A 19 21.23 -2.22 2.73
C GLU A 19 20.89 -0.96 1.93
N LEU A 20 19.85 -1.01 1.11
CA LEU A 20 19.36 0.14 0.36
C LEU A 20 18.82 1.22 1.31
N ILE A 21 18.05 0.82 2.32
CA ILE A 21 17.57 1.73 3.37
C ILE A 21 18.75 2.36 4.11
N ASP A 22 19.74 1.56 4.51
CA ASP A 22 20.91 2.07 5.22
C ASP A 22 21.74 3.06 4.39
N ALA A 23 21.85 2.80 3.09
CA ALA A 23 22.63 3.66 2.18
C ALA A 23 21.94 4.99 1.85
N HIS A 24 20.60 5.05 1.90
CA HIS A 24 19.84 6.19 1.36
C HIS A 24 18.94 6.89 2.37
N LEU A 25 18.62 6.26 3.49
CA LEU A 25 17.82 6.85 4.56
C LEU A 25 18.74 7.29 5.71
N PRO A 26 18.91 8.59 5.95
CA PRO A 26 19.68 9.06 7.10
C PRO A 26 19.04 8.57 8.42
N PRO A 27 19.78 8.56 9.54
CA PRO A 27 19.21 8.24 10.85
C PRO A 27 17.95 9.09 11.12
N VAL A 28 16.91 8.43 11.62
CA VAL A 28 15.62 9.08 11.91
C VAL A 28 15.42 9.24 13.41
N ALA A 29 14.65 10.26 13.77
CA ALA A 29 14.32 10.55 15.17
C ALA A 29 13.04 9.83 15.60
N GLU A 30 12.80 9.82 16.92
CA GLU A 30 11.53 9.39 17.51
C GLU A 30 10.33 10.08 16.84
N GLN A 31 9.23 9.35 16.71
CA GLN A 31 7.98 9.82 16.13
C GLN A 31 8.08 10.21 14.64
N THR A 32 9.01 9.57 13.93
CA THR A 32 9.08 9.62 12.47
C THR A 32 8.30 8.45 11.87
N ILE A 33 7.66 8.66 10.73
CA ILE A 33 7.10 7.60 9.89
C ILE A 33 7.97 7.49 8.66
N VAL A 34 8.55 6.32 8.43
CA VAL A 34 9.29 5.99 7.20
C VAL A 34 8.31 5.40 6.20
N VAL A 35 8.29 5.97 5.00
CA VAL A 35 7.44 5.52 3.90
C VAL A 35 8.29 4.87 2.83
N VAL A 36 7.86 3.70 2.37
CA VAL A 36 8.55 2.89 1.37
C VAL A 36 7.55 2.49 0.29
N THR A 37 7.87 2.74 -0.98
CA THR A 37 7.01 2.22 -2.06
C THR A 37 7.13 0.70 -2.18
N SER A 38 6.00 0.01 -2.36
CA SER A 38 5.95 -1.45 -2.54
C SER A 38 6.84 -1.93 -3.68
N LYS A 39 6.95 -1.15 -4.74
CA LYS A 39 7.75 -1.47 -5.93
C LYS A 39 9.21 -1.83 -5.61
N ILE A 40 9.88 -1.07 -4.73
CA ILE A 40 11.27 -1.39 -4.40
C ILE A 40 11.38 -2.62 -3.50
N ILE A 41 10.40 -2.85 -2.64
CA ILE A 41 10.32 -4.07 -1.82
C ILE A 41 10.20 -5.27 -2.74
N SER A 42 9.26 -5.24 -3.69
CA SER A 42 9.04 -6.30 -4.66
C SER A 42 10.29 -6.61 -5.50
N LEU A 43 10.99 -5.59 -5.97
CA LEU A 43 12.25 -5.77 -6.70
C LEU A 43 13.31 -6.47 -5.82
N CYS A 44 13.45 -6.05 -4.57
CA CYS A 44 14.43 -6.64 -3.65
C CYS A 44 14.08 -8.07 -3.26
N GLU A 45 12.81 -8.39 -3.08
CA GLU A 45 12.32 -9.73 -2.72
C GLU A 45 12.23 -10.68 -3.94
N GLY A 46 12.39 -10.17 -5.17
CA GLY A 46 12.24 -10.95 -6.39
C GLY A 46 10.79 -11.22 -6.78
N SER A 47 9.83 -10.45 -6.26
CA SER A 47 8.41 -10.51 -6.64
C SER A 47 8.19 -9.90 -8.04
N VAL A 48 8.85 -10.47 -9.03
CA VAL A 48 8.86 -10.02 -10.42
C VAL A 48 8.66 -11.19 -11.37
N VAL A 49 8.05 -10.92 -12.53
CA VAL A 49 7.84 -11.92 -13.58
C VAL A 49 8.34 -11.36 -14.91
N SER A 50 9.20 -12.11 -15.63
CA SER A 50 9.63 -11.71 -16.97
C SER A 50 8.42 -11.57 -17.89
N LYS A 51 8.39 -10.52 -18.71
CA LYS A 51 7.33 -10.33 -19.70
C LYS A 51 7.26 -11.48 -20.71
N ASP A 52 8.41 -12.09 -21.01
CA ASP A 52 8.51 -13.23 -21.94
C ASP A 52 8.07 -14.56 -21.30
N ALA A 53 7.89 -14.62 -19.99
CA ALA A 53 7.50 -15.83 -19.25
C ALA A 53 5.99 -15.99 -19.10
N VAL A 54 5.19 -15.03 -19.54
CA VAL A 54 3.73 -15.04 -19.41
C VAL A 54 3.05 -14.88 -20.76
N GLU A 55 1.90 -15.50 -20.90
CA GLU A 55 1.09 -15.41 -22.13
C GLU A 55 0.64 -13.97 -22.41
N SER A 56 0.17 -13.27 -21.37
CA SER A 56 -0.24 -11.88 -21.45
C SER A 56 -0.25 -11.23 -20.05
N LYS A 57 -0.27 -9.90 -20.01
CA LYS A 57 -0.44 -9.15 -18.75
C LYS A 57 -1.80 -9.48 -18.11
N GLU A 58 -2.84 -9.62 -18.91
CA GLU A 58 -4.19 -9.95 -18.44
C GLU A 58 -4.23 -11.32 -17.75
N ALA A 59 -3.54 -12.32 -18.32
CA ALA A 59 -3.44 -13.64 -17.71
C ALA A 59 -2.73 -13.56 -16.34
N LEU A 60 -1.64 -12.80 -16.25
CA LEU A 60 -0.91 -12.57 -15.01
C LEU A 60 -1.78 -11.85 -13.96
N ILE A 61 -2.56 -10.84 -14.37
CA ILE A 61 -3.48 -10.12 -13.48
C ILE A 61 -4.50 -11.08 -12.89
N ARG A 62 -5.16 -11.88 -13.73
CA ARG A 62 -6.16 -12.87 -13.28
C ARG A 62 -5.56 -13.91 -12.34
N GLN A 63 -4.33 -14.31 -12.60
CA GLN A 63 -3.61 -15.25 -11.73
C GLN A 63 -3.23 -14.63 -10.37
N SER A 64 -2.90 -13.34 -10.35
CA SER A 64 -2.43 -12.63 -9.15
C SER A 64 -3.55 -12.07 -8.28
N ALA A 65 -4.70 -11.74 -8.87
CA ALA A 65 -5.85 -11.17 -8.16
C ALA A 65 -6.53 -12.20 -7.25
N ASP A 66 -7.13 -11.75 -6.15
CA ASP A 66 -8.02 -12.56 -5.32
C ASP A 66 -9.40 -12.71 -5.99
N ALA A 67 -9.84 -11.64 -6.66
CA ALA A 67 -10.94 -11.65 -7.61
C ALA A 67 -10.73 -10.57 -8.68
N TYR A 68 -11.34 -10.77 -9.83
CA TYR A 68 -11.35 -9.75 -10.89
C TYR A 68 -12.76 -9.56 -11.44
N LEU A 69 -13.02 -8.34 -11.92
CA LEU A 69 -14.29 -8.01 -12.53
C LEU A 69 -14.27 -8.43 -14.00
N GLU A 70 -15.25 -9.23 -14.39
CA GLU A 70 -15.40 -9.64 -15.79
C GLU A 70 -16.15 -8.56 -16.56
N PHE A 71 -15.50 -8.02 -17.59
CA PHE A 71 -16.09 -7.06 -18.51
C PHE A 71 -16.38 -7.71 -19.86
N SER A 72 -17.46 -7.30 -20.51
CA SER A 72 -17.58 -7.48 -21.95
C SER A 72 -16.58 -6.57 -22.66
N PRO A 73 -16.07 -6.93 -23.86
CA PRO A 73 -15.19 -6.04 -24.62
C PRO A 73 -15.79 -4.64 -24.85
N GLU A 74 -17.11 -4.53 -24.90
CA GLU A 74 -17.87 -3.29 -25.12
C GLU A 74 -17.85 -2.37 -23.88
N ASP A 75 -17.73 -2.95 -22.67
CA ASP A 75 -17.68 -2.23 -21.40
C ASP A 75 -16.25 -1.80 -21.02
N CYS A 76 -15.25 -2.28 -21.75
CA CYS A 76 -13.84 -2.01 -21.45
C CYS A 76 -13.41 -0.63 -21.94
N VAL A 77 -13.41 0.35 -21.03
CA VAL A 77 -13.00 1.73 -21.34
C VAL A 77 -11.48 1.85 -21.52
N HIS A 78 -10.71 1.01 -20.85
CA HIS A 78 -9.25 1.03 -20.87
C HIS A 78 -8.69 -0.39 -21.09
N PRO A 79 -8.40 -0.76 -22.37
CA PRO A 79 -7.77 -2.04 -22.67
C PRO A 79 -6.48 -2.26 -21.87
N GLY A 80 -6.31 -3.45 -21.32
CA GLY A 80 -5.14 -3.80 -20.50
C GLY A 80 -5.21 -3.40 -19.01
N LEU A 81 -6.28 -2.72 -18.58
CA LEU A 81 -6.57 -2.49 -17.17
C LEU A 81 -7.79 -3.31 -16.74
N GLN A 82 -7.67 -4.00 -15.63
CA GLN A 82 -8.73 -4.81 -15.04
C GLN A 82 -9.01 -4.35 -13.62
N ILE A 83 -10.28 -4.22 -13.24
CA ILE A 83 -10.65 -3.98 -11.84
C ILE A 83 -10.52 -5.29 -11.08
N THR A 84 -9.81 -5.25 -9.98
CA THR A 84 -9.49 -6.44 -9.20
C THR A 84 -9.65 -6.17 -7.70
N LEU A 85 -9.85 -7.26 -6.95
CA LEU A 85 -9.64 -7.31 -5.52
C LEU A 85 -8.28 -7.97 -5.28
N LYS A 86 -7.46 -7.34 -4.45
CA LYS A 86 -6.17 -7.88 -4.00
C LYS A 86 -5.89 -7.41 -2.59
N ASN A 87 -5.62 -8.35 -1.66
CA ASN A 87 -5.34 -8.04 -0.26
C ASN A 87 -6.42 -7.13 0.38
N ASN A 88 -7.70 -7.45 0.17
CA ASN A 88 -8.86 -6.66 0.60
C ASN A 88 -8.93 -5.22 0.04
N LEU A 89 -8.22 -4.92 -1.01
CA LEU A 89 -8.26 -3.63 -1.70
C LEU A 89 -8.90 -3.76 -3.08
N LEU A 90 -9.73 -2.79 -3.44
CA LEU A 90 -10.25 -2.60 -4.79
C LEU A 90 -9.21 -1.79 -5.59
N ILE A 91 -8.45 -2.46 -6.42
CA ILE A 91 -7.33 -1.85 -7.15
C ILE A 91 -7.29 -2.29 -8.61
N PRO A 92 -6.71 -1.46 -9.51
CA PRO A 92 -6.48 -1.87 -10.89
C PRO A 92 -5.40 -2.97 -10.97
N SER A 93 -5.63 -3.94 -11.84
CA SER A 93 -4.62 -4.89 -12.32
C SER A 93 -3.86 -5.65 -11.22
N ALA A 94 -4.50 -5.94 -10.08
CA ALA A 94 -3.91 -6.60 -8.91
C ALA A 94 -2.62 -5.92 -8.39
N GLY A 95 -2.47 -4.61 -8.63
CA GLY A 95 -1.26 -3.87 -8.29
C GLY A 95 -0.04 -4.19 -9.15
N ILE A 96 -0.22 -4.91 -10.26
CA ILE A 96 0.89 -5.24 -11.16
C ILE A 96 1.32 -4.00 -11.94
N ASP A 97 2.58 -3.62 -11.74
CA ASP A 97 3.21 -2.51 -12.44
C ASP A 97 4.22 -3.03 -13.49
N GLU A 98 4.39 -2.25 -14.55
CA GLU A 98 5.41 -2.47 -15.58
C GLU A 98 6.32 -1.26 -15.76
N SER A 99 5.96 -0.13 -15.17
CA SER A 99 6.78 1.08 -15.20
C SER A 99 8.06 0.87 -14.39
N ASN A 100 9.19 1.32 -14.93
CA ASN A 100 10.52 1.13 -14.34
C ASN A 100 10.93 -0.35 -14.10
N GLY A 101 10.19 -1.33 -14.65
CA GLY A 101 10.44 -2.76 -14.47
C GLY A 101 11.56 -3.31 -15.38
N ASN A 102 12.00 -2.57 -16.42
CA ASN A 102 13.08 -2.98 -17.32
C ASN A 102 12.91 -4.43 -17.87
N GLY A 103 11.73 -4.73 -18.44
CA GLY A 103 11.43 -6.03 -19.05
C GLY A 103 10.72 -7.03 -18.12
N VAL A 104 10.43 -6.65 -16.89
CA VAL A 104 9.62 -7.46 -15.97
C VAL A 104 8.32 -6.76 -15.60
N TYR A 105 7.33 -7.54 -15.20
CA TYR A 105 6.19 -7.12 -14.41
C TYR A 105 6.57 -7.18 -12.94
N ILE A 106 6.23 -6.13 -12.19
CA ILE A 106 6.47 -6.04 -10.75
C ILE A 106 5.14 -6.32 -10.05
N LEU A 107 5.09 -7.36 -9.23
CA LEU A 107 3.95 -7.75 -8.42
C LEU A 107 4.06 -7.11 -7.03
N TYR A 108 3.00 -7.20 -6.23
CA TYR A 108 3.12 -6.85 -4.82
C TYR A 108 4.10 -7.79 -4.09
N PRO A 109 4.75 -7.31 -3.02
CA PRO A 109 5.51 -8.17 -2.12
C PRO A 109 4.66 -9.37 -1.66
N GLU A 110 5.28 -10.52 -1.44
CA GLU A 110 4.57 -11.73 -1.05
C GLU A 110 3.85 -11.55 0.30
N ASP A 111 4.54 -10.97 1.27
CA ASP A 111 3.98 -10.59 2.57
C ASP A 111 4.35 -9.15 2.92
N ILE A 112 3.44 -8.24 2.57
CA ILE A 112 3.62 -6.79 2.77
C ILE A 112 3.78 -6.46 4.26
N GLN A 113 3.04 -7.16 5.13
CA GLN A 113 3.08 -6.89 6.56
C GLN A 113 4.39 -7.38 7.20
N ALA A 114 4.90 -8.53 6.76
CA ALA A 114 6.21 -9.01 7.18
C ALA A 114 7.34 -8.06 6.73
N SER A 115 7.24 -7.51 5.52
CA SER A 115 8.19 -6.50 5.01
C SER A 115 8.13 -5.22 5.85
N ALA A 116 6.93 -4.73 6.20
CA ALA A 116 6.77 -3.56 7.10
C ALA A 116 7.41 -3.81 8.46
N LEU A 117 7.18 -4.98 9.04
CA LEU A 117 7.76 -5.39 10.33
C LEU A 117 9.28 -5.51 10.27
N SER A 118 9.82 -6.09 9.20
CA SER A 118 11.26 -6.22 8.99
C SER A 118 11.95 -4.85 8.93
N ILE A 119 11.41 -3.92 8.15
CA ILE A 119 11.91 -2.55 8.03
C ILE A 119 11.82 -1.83 9.39
N TRP A 120 10.70 -1.96 10.09
CA TRP A 120 10.46 -1.34 11.38
C TRP A 120 11.47 -1.80 12.45
N ASN A 121 11.70 -3.10 12.55
CA ASN A 121 12.68 -3.66 13.48
C ASN A 121 14.11 -3.20 13.14
N HIS A 122 14.48 -3.23 11.85
CA HIS A 122 15.79 -2.84 11.38
C HIS A 122 16.12 -1.39 11.73
N ILE A 123 15.23 -0.45 11.40
CA ILE A 123 15.47 0.98 11.62
C ILE A 123 15.48 1.30 13.12
N ARG A 124 14.57 0.70 13.91
CA ARG A 124 14.57 0.89 15.37
C ARG A 124 15.88 0.43 16.02
N GLN A 125 16.39 -0.70 15.58
CA GLN A 125 17.68 -1.21 16.07
C GLN A 125 18.84 -0.32 15.60
N ARG A 126 18.86 0.07 14.33
CA ARG A 126 19.90 0.90 13.73
C ARG A 126 20.01 2.27 14.44
N ASP A 127 18.89 2.91 14.68
CA ASP A 127 18.84 4.29 15.15
C ASP A 127 18.63 4.42 16.66
N GLY A 128 18.38 3.29 17.37
CA GLY A 128 18.21 3.27 18.82
C GLY A 128 16.93 3.98 19.28
N ILE A 129 15.84 3.87 18.53
CA ILE A 129 14.55 4.53 18.78
C ILE A 129 13.44 3.51 19.06
N GLU A 130 12.41 3.92 19.78
CA GLU A 130 11.26 3.06 20.12
C GLU A 130 10.00 3.42 19.33
N LYS A 131 9.72 4.70 19.16
CA LYS A 131 8.51 5.22 18.50
C LYS A 131 8.80 5.54 17.04
N LEU A 132 8.71 4.54 16.19
CA LEU A 132 8.86 4.62 14.75
C LEU A 132 7.59 4.12 14.07
N GLY A 133 7.15 4.80 13.03
CA GLY A 133 6.16 4.26 12.08
C GLY A 133 6.84 3.78 10.80
N VAL A 134 6.32 2.73 10.20
CA VAL A 134 6.63 2.32 8.82
C VAL A 134 5.34 2.24 8.04
N LEU A 135 5.32 2.74 6.81
CA LEU A 135 4.19 2.72 5.91
C LEU A 135 4.65 2.25 4.53
N ILE A 136 4.07 1.16 4.04
CA ILE A 136 4.28 0.68 2.67
C ILE A 136 3.17 1.21 1.80
N THR A 137 3.52 1.81 0.66
CA THR A 137 2.57 2.50 -0.21
C THR A 137 2.62 2.01 -1.65
N ASP A 138 1.52 2.23 -2.33
CA ASP A 138 1.40 2.19 -3.78
C ASP A 138 0.56 3.36 -4.25
N SER A 139 0.34 3.49 -5.56
CA SER A 139 -0.61 4.42 -6.16
C SER A 139 -1.83 3.69 -6.72
N HIS A 140 -3.00 4.30 -6.63
CA HIS A 140 -4.22 3.75 -7.17
C HIS A 140 -5.13 4.83 -7.77
N THR A 141 -6.10 4.39 -8.57
CA THR A 141 -7.15 5.27 -9.12
C THR A 141 -8.34 5.34 -8.16
N THR A 142 -8.97 6.50 -8.10
CA THR A 142 -10.25 6.68 -7.38
C THR A 142 -11.39 6.80 -8.38
N PRO A 143 -12.52 6.11 -8.19
CA PRO A 143 -13.67 6.20 -9.08
C PRO A 143 -14.09 7.66 -9.32
N MET A 144 -14.44 7.99 -10.59
CA MET A 144 -14.89 9.32 -11.04
C MET A 144 -13.85 10.46 -10.87
N ARG A 145 -12.58 10.15 -10.61
CA ARG A 145 -11.47 11.09 -10.55
C ARG A 145 -10.39 10.73 -11.56
N ARG A 146 -9.78 11.74 -12.16
CA ARG A 146 -8.59 11.57 -13.02
C ARG A 146 -7.34 11.63 -12.16
N GLY A 147 -6.34 10.82 -12.54
CA GLY A 147 -5.06 10.72 -11.85
C GLY A 147 -5.03 9.60 -10.81
N VAL A 148 -3.87 9.42 -10.23
CA VAL A 148 -3.62 8.46 -9.16
C VAL A 148 -3.36 9.18 -7.85
N VAL A 149 -3.59 8.50 -6.75
CA VAL A 149 -3.27 8.95 -5.39
C VAL A 149 -2.60 7.81 -4.63
N GLY A 150 -1.85 8.14 -3.59
CA GLY A 150 -1.25 7.12 -2.74
C GLY A 150 -2.30 6.29 -2.00
N ILE A 151 -1.98 5.01 -1.80
CA ILE A 151 -2.73 4.08 -0.95
C ILE A 151 -1.76 3.34 -0.05
N ALA A 152 -2.19 3.04 1.17
CA ALA A 152 -1.44 2.23 2.11
C ALA A 152 -1.67 0.74 1.84
N LEU A 153 -0.60 -0.04 1.78
CA LEU A 153 -0.66 -1.49 1.63
C LEU A 153 -0.36 -2.22 2.94
N GLY A 154 0.53 -1.66 3.77
CA GLY A 154 0.90 -2.23 5.05
C GLY A 154 1.57 -1.19 5.95
N TRP A 155 1.59 -1.43 7.25
CA TRP A 155 2.18 -0.49 8.20
C TRP A 155 2.70 -1.20 9.46
N CYS A 156 3.50 -0.48 10.24
CA CYS A 156 3.94 -0.91 11.57
C CYS A 156 4.19 0.30 12.48
N GLY A 157 3.95 0.15 13.78
CA GLY A 157 4.40 1.06 14.82
C GLY A 157 3.53 2.31 15.05
N PHE A 158 2.30 2.37 14.53
CA PHE A 158 1.35 3.43 14.84
C PHE A 158 -0.10 3.00 14.59
N GLU A 159 -1.06 3.71 15.23
CA GLU A 159 -2.49 3.46 15.06
C GLU A 159 -2.96 3.82 13.65
N PRO A 160 -3.61 2.88 12.93
CA PRO A 160 -4.05 3.08 11.55
C PRO A 160 -5.21 4.06 11.43
N LEU A 161 -6.03 4.16 12.47
CA LEU A 161 -7.22 5.01 12.51
C LEU A 161 -7.16 6.01 13.67
N TYR A 162 -7.65 7.22 13.44
CA TYR A 162 -7.91 8.17 14.51
C TYR A 162 -9.41 8.26 14.77
N ASN A 163 -9.83 7.86 15.96
CA ASN A 163 -11.22 7.72 16.30
C ASN A 163 -11.82 9.02 16.87
N TYR A 164 -12.90 9.50 16.25
CA TYR A 164 -13.72 10.62 16.73
C TYR A 164 -15.04 10.18 17.37
N ILE A 165 -15.39 8.90 17.34
CA ILE A 165 -16.63 8.39 17.91
C ILE A 165 -16.69 8.76 19.41
N GLY A 166 -17.79 9.34 19.83
CA GLY A 166 -17.98 9.81 21.20
C GLY A 166 -17.33 11.15 21.54
N LYS A 167 -16.63 11.80 20.59
CA LYS A 167 -16.13 13.18 20.75
C LYS A 167 -17.19 14.17 20.29
N PRO A 168 -17.29 15.35 20.94
CA PRO A 168 -18.25 16.36 20.55
C PRO A 168 -17.83 17.03 19.21
N ASP A 169 -18.81 17.42 18.42
CA ASP A 169 -18.65 18.39 17.34
C ASP A 169 -18.56 19.82 17.88
N CYS A 170 -18.47 20.82 17.00
CA CYS A 170 -18.37 22.23 17.42
C CYS A 170 -19.65 22.80 18.07
N PHE A 171 -20.76 22.08 18.05
CA PHE A 171 -22.04 22.43 18.70
C PHE A 171 -22.37 21.55 19.89
N GLY A 172 -21.48 20.63 20.28
CA GLY A 172 -21.63 19.75 21.43
C GLY A 172 -22.35 18.42 21.14
N SER A 173 -22.73 18.14 19.88
CA SER A 173 -23.30 16.84 19.49
C SER A 173 -22.22 15.80 19.35
N PHE A 174 -22.45 14.59 19.87
CA PHE A 174 -21.45 13.52 19.79
C PHE A 174 -21.39 12.86 18.42
N LEU A 175 -20.18 12.75 17.86
CA LEU A 175 -19.91 12.04 16.60
C LEU A 175 -20.15 10.53 16.78
N LYS A 176 -20.83 9.89 15.82
CA LYS A 176 -21.29 8.50 15.94
C LYS A 176 -20.50 7.51 15.10
N VAL A 177 -19.92 7.95 13.98
CA VAL A 177 -19.30 7.07 12.96
C VAL A 177 -17.96 7.58 12.47
N THR A 178 -17.55 8.79 12.83
CA THR A 178 -16.40 9.45 12.22
C THR A 178 -15.08 8.86 12.72
N GLN A 179 -14.32 8.31 11.80
CA GLN A 179 -12.93 7.93 11.97
C GLN A 179 -12.10 8.53 10.83
N VAL A 180 -10.84 8.82 11.08
CA VAL A 180 -9.91 9.26 10.03
C VAL A 180 -8.97 8.10 9.73
N ASN A 181 -8.88 7.72 8.47
CA ASN A 181 -7.91 6.76 7.98
C ASN A 181 -6.54 7.45 7.89
N ASN A 182 -5.70 7.23 8.91
CA ASN A 182 -4.35 7.77 8.97
C ASN A 182 -3.44 7.17 7.89
N LEU A 183 -3.65 5.87 7.57
CA LEU A 183 -2.81 5.16 6.61
C LEU A 183 -2.88 5.82 5.23
N ASP A 184 -4.08 5.91 4.67
CA ASP A 184 -4.25 6.45 3.32
C ASP A 184 -3.99 7.96 3.27
N ALA A 185 -4.33 8.70 4.34
CA ALA A 185 -4.01 10.12 4.41
C ALA A 185 -2.50 10.39 4.37
N LEU A 186 -1.70 9.58 5.05
CA LEU A 186 -0.24 9.65 5.03
C LEU A 186 0.33 9.14 3.71
N ALA A 187 -0.24 8.06 3.15
CA ALA A 187 0.16 7.51 1.86
C ALA A 187 -0.02 8.55 0.74
N VAL A 188 -1.18 9.22 0.69
CA VAL A 188 -1.44 10.30 -0.28
C VAL A 188 -0.41 11.42 -0.16
N ALA A 189 -0.12 11.88 1.07
CA ALA A 189 0.85 12.95 1.29
C ALA A 189 2.27 12.56 0.87
N ALA A 190 2.68 11.32 1.19
CA ALA A 190 4.00 10.81 0.84
C ALA A 190 4.15 10.60 -0.66
N VAL A 191 3.24 9.87 -1.30
CA VAL A 191 3.30 9.55 -2.73
C VAL A 191 3.26 10.82 -3.58
N PHE A 192 2.45 11.81 -3.19
CA PHE A 192 2.44 13.12 -3.86
C PHE A 192 3.82 13.80 -3.87
N CYS A 193 4.59 13.69 -2.78
CA CYS A 193 5.94 14.23 -2.70
C CYS A 193 7.00 13.34 -3.37
N MET A 194 6.81 12.01 -3.32
CA MET A 194 7.73 11.03 -3.90
C MET A 194 7.70 11.04 -5.42
N GLY A 195 6.53 11.33 -6.03
CA GLY A 195 6.34 11.34 -7.48
C GLY A 195 6.10 9.95 -8.07
N GLU A 196 5.70 9.94 -9.35
CA GLU A 196 5.28 8.73 -10.08
C GLU A 196 6.21 8.41 -11.29
N GLY A 197 7.19 9.24 -11.55
CA GLY A 197 8.00 9.15 -12.76
C GLY A 197 9.44 8.64 -12.51
N ASN A 198 10.42 9.47 -12.82
CA ASN A 198 11.84 9.14 -12.73
C ASN A 198 12.57 9.92 -11.64
N GLU A 199 11.86 10.40 -10.64
CA GLU A 199 12.41 11.16 -9.52
C GLU A 199 13.43 10.34 -8.72
N GLN A 200 13.27 9.02 -8.71
CA GLN A 200 14.09 8.07 -7.95
C GLN A 200 14.02 8.32 -6.44
N THR A 201 12.84 8.66 -5.95
CA THR A 201 12.57 8.94 -4.53
C THR A 201 11.59 7.94 -3.92
N PRO A 202 11.93 6.63 -3.89
CA PRO A 202 11.03 5.58 -3.41
C PRO A 202 10.94 5.50 -1.87
N LEU A 203 11.68 6.36 -1.17
CA LEU A 203 11.69 6.47 0.28
C LEU A 203 11.29 7.89 0.68
N ALA A 204 10.52 8.00 1.77
CA ALA A 204 10.23 9.28 2.40
C ALA A 204 10.18 9.17 3.92
N THR A 205 10.30 10.29 4.61
CA THR A 205 10.04 10.42 6.04
C THR A 205 8.96 11.46 6.27
N ILE A 206 8.04 11.14 7.21
CA ILE A 206 7.00 12.06 7.65
C ILE A 206 7.25 12.37 9.13
N THR A 207 7.36 13.65 9.46
CA THR A 207 7.52 14.14 10.83
C THR A 207 6.40 15.11 11.18
N ASN A 208 6.16 15.28 12.48
CA ASN A 208 5.10 16.17 12.99
C ASN A 208 3.73 15.90 12.36
N ALA A 209 3.40 14.62 12.08
CA ALA A 209 2.08 14.23 11.63
C ALA A 209 1.08 14.37 12.79
N PRO A 210 -0.03 15.13 12.61
CA PRO A 210 -1.02 15.27 13.66
C PRO A 210 -1.79 13.97 13.86
N LYS A 211 -2.27 13.74 15.10
CA LYS A 211 -3.20 12.64 15.43
C LYS A 211 -2.63 11.23 15.24
N ILE A 212 -1.31 11.08 15.22
CA ILE A 212 -0.66 9.78 15.18
C ILE A 212 -0.34 9.33 16.61
N ALA A 213 -0.86 8.16 16.97
CA ALA A 213 -0.50 7.46 18.19
C ALA A 213 0.53 6.38 17.83
N PHE A 214 1.79 6.60 18.20
CA PHE A 214 2.87 5.63 17.96
C PHE A 214 2.76 4.47 18.93
N GLN A 215 3.07 3.27 18.43
CA GLN A 215 3.10 2.00 19.16
C GLN A 215 4.53 1.47 19.24
N THR A 216 4.84 0.73 20.30
CA THR A 216 6.13 0.05 20.48
C THR A 216 6.06 -1.44 20.16
N ALA A 217 4.87 -1.94 19.82
CA ALA A 217 4.59 -3.28 19.35
C ALA A 217 4.09 -3.26 17.90
N PRO A 218 4.29 -4.32 17.13
CA PRO A 218 3.70 -4.46 15.80
C PRO A 218 2.18 -4.57 15.89
N PRO A 219 1.45 -4.26 14.80
CA PRO A 219 0.00 -4.44 14.75
C PRO A 219 -0.36 -5.93 14.98
N THR A 220 -1.41 -6.15 15.75
CA THR A 220 -1.97 -7.48 15.99
C THR A 220 -2.80 -7.93 14.79
N HIS A 221 -3.18 -9.21 14.76
CA HIS A 221 -4.10 -9.70 13.74
C HIS A 221 -5.46 -8.95 13.75
N GLU A 222 -5.94 -8.57 14.93
CA GLU A 222 -7.16 -7.78 15.10
C GLU A 222 -6.99 -6.38 14.51
N ASP A 223 -5.85 -5.71 14.74
CA ASP A 223 -5.55 -4.40 14.15
C ASP A 223 -5.56 -4.47 12.62
N LEU A 224 -4.98 -5.54 12.05
CA LEU A 224 -4.96 -5.76 10.60
C LEU A 224 -6.36 -6.01 10.03
N GLN A 225 -7.23 -6.69 10.77
CA GLN A 225 -8.61 -6.91 10.33
C GLN A 225 -9.48 -5.66 10.45
N ASN A 226 -9.27 -4.86 11.49
CA ASN A 226 -10.10 -3.68 11.77
C ASN A 226 -9.96 -2.53 10.76
N ILE A 227 -8.92 -2.54 9.91
CA ILE A 227 -8.77 -1.53 8.84
C ILE A 227 -9.61 -1.87 7.60
N PHE A 228 -9.98 -3.12 7.43
CA PHE A 228 -10.74 -3.59 6.27
C PHE A 228 -12.22 -3.76 6.60
N ILE A 229 -13.06 -3.48 5.62
CA ILE A 229 -14.51 -3.67 5.70
C ILE A 229 -14.88 -4.79 4.75
N PRO A 230 -15.61 -5.84 5.19
CA PRO A 230 -16.16 -6.83 4.29
C PRO A 230 -17.03 -6.18 3.21
N MET A 231 -16.99 -6.72 1.99
CA MET A 231 -17.75 -6.17 0.86
C MET A 231 -19.25 -5.99 1.18
N GLU A 232 -19.80 -6.89 2.01
CA GLU A 232 -21.21 -6.89 2.41
C GLU A 232 -21.59 -5.74 3.34
N GLU A 233 -20.61 -5.23 4.10
CA GLU A 233 -20.79 -4.18 5.11
C GLU A 233 -20.32 -2.81 4.62
N ASP A 234 -19.67 -2.76 3.45
CA ASP A 234 -19.17 -1.53 2.86
C ASP A 234 -20.32 -0.61 2.41
N LEU A 235 -20.13 0.69 2.51
CA LEU A 235 -21.06 1.69 1.96
C LEU A 235 -21.32 1.47 0.47
N TYR A 236 -20.33 0.99 -0.27
CA TYR A 236 -20.42 0.68 -1.70
C TYR A 236 -20.93 -0.74 -2.00
N ALA A 237 -21.36 -1.51 -1.00
CA ALA A 237 -21.91 -2.84 -1.18
C ALA A 237 -22.99 -2.95 -2.30
N PRO A 238 -23.92 -1.99 -2.48
CA PRO A 238 -24.90 -2.05 -3.57
C PRO A 238 -24.27 -2.07 -4.98
N LEU A 239 -23.08 -1.49 -5.14
CA LEU A 239 -22.33 -1.51 -6.41
C LEU A 239 -21.43 -2.75 -6.50
N LEU A 240 -20.69 -3.04 -5.45
CA LEU A 240 -19.69 -4.10 -5.42
C LEU A 240 -20.32 -5.50 -5.50
N LYS A 241 -21.38 -5.76 -4.74
CA LYS A 241 -22.05 -7.08 -4.70
C LYS A 241 -22.76 -7.45 -6.01
N ASN A 242 -23.20 -6.47 -6.78
CA ASN A 242 -23.91 -6.70 -8.04
C ASN A 242 -22.98 -6.79 -9.25
N ALA A 243 -21.70 -6.57 -9.06
CA ALA A 243 -20.70 -6.68 -10.10
C ALA A 243 -20.37 -8.16 -10.39
N ARG A 244 -19.97 -8.46 -11.63
CA ARG A 244 -19.64 -9.82 -12.07
C ARG A 244 -18.22 -10.19 -11.66
N TRP A 245 -18.04 -10.53 -10.39
CA TRP A 245 -16.75 -10.97 -9.85
C TRP A 245 -16.46 -12.44 -10.22
N VAL A 246 -15.23 -12.68 -10.66
CA VAL A 246 -14.65 -14.01 -10.77
C VAL A 246 -13.64 -14.16 -9.65
N PHE A 247 -13.96 -14.97 -8.65
CA PHE A 247 -13.08 -15.25 -7.53
C PHE A 247 -12.07 -16.33 -7.90
N ARG A 248 -10.83 -16.14 -7.48
CA ARG A 248 -9.82 -17.18 -7.61
C ARG A 248 -10.23 -18.37 -6.73
N SER A 249 -10.34 -19.54 -7.35
CA SER A 249 -10.49 -20.79 -6.58
C SER A 249 -9.25 -20.95 -5.72
N LEU A 250 -9.39 -20.98 -4.41
CA LEU A 250 -8.32 -21.40 -3.51
C LEU A 250 -7.96 -22.83 -3.93
N GLN A 251 -6.84 -23.02 -4.62
CA GLN A 251 -6.25 -24.34 -4.71
C GLN A 251 -5.80 -24.68 -3.29
N VAL A 252 -6.64 -25.44 -2.59
CA VAL A 252 -6.24 -26.14 -1.37
C VAL A 252 -5.17 -27.12 -1.82
N SER A 253 -3.91 -26.76 -1.64
CA SER A 253 -2.82 -27.73 -1.72
C SER A 253 -3.05 -28.71 -0.59
N ILE A 254 -3.46 -29.94 -0.97
CA ILE A 254 -3.59 -31.11 -0.09
C ILE A 254 -2.18 -31.59 0.26
#